data_925f33f66a6b1f0d79084f29a4709e3a
#
_entry.id   925f33f66a6b1f0d79084f29a4709e3a
#
_cell.length_a   1.000
_cell.length_b   1.000
_cell.length_c   1.000
_cell.angle_alpha   90.00
_cell.angle_beta   90.00
_cell.angle_gamma   90.00
#
_symmetry.space_group_name_H-M   'P 1'
#
loop_
_entity.id
_entity.type
_entity.pdbx_description
1 polymer ?
#
loop_
_entity_poly.entity_id
_entity_poly.type
_entity_poly.pdbx_seq_one_letter_code
_entity_poly.pdbx_strand_id
1 'polypeptide(L)'
;GQVMLLPKDPSTPVIMVATGTGIAPMRAYIRRFFVEDIPSWNFTGLAWLFMGVANSDATLYDDEFQECVKRFPGQFRVDYALSREQNNKKGGKMYIQDKVEEYKDQVFDLLDGGARMYFCGLKGMMPGILSMLEGVCKEKGINYDEWLEGLKSNGQWHVEVY
;
A
#
# COMPACT_ATOMS: atom_id res chain seq x y z
N GLY A 1 7.26 -10.60 15.06
CA GLY A 1 6.43 -9.42 14.90
C GLY A 1 4.96 -9.70 15.11
N GLN A 2 4.19 -8.66 15.28
CA GLN A 2 2.75 -8.82 15.42
C GLN A 2 2.14 -9.18 14.06
N VAL A 3 1.16 -10.06 14.08
CA VAL A 3 0.44 -10.40 12.85
C VAL A 3 -0.49 -9.23 12.49
N MET A 4 -0.34 -8.70 11.29
CA MET A 4 -1.27 -7.70 10.78
C MET A 4 -2.61 -8.36 10.49
N LEU A 5 -3.67 -7.79 11.04
CA LEU A 5 -5.01 -8.35 10.90
C LEU A 5 -5.71 -7.78 9.67
N LEU A 6 -6.33 -8.67 8.90
CA LEU A 6 -7.18 -8.26 7.78
C LEU A 6 -8.45 -7.56 8.29
N PRO A 7 -9.04 -6.66 7.49
CA PRO A 7 -10.29 -6.03 7.88
C PRO A 7 -11.41 -7.06 8.01
N LYS A 8 -12.30 -6.86 8.99
CA LYS A 8 -13.45 -7.73 9.19
C LYS A 8 -14.44 -7.61 8.04
N ASP A 9 -14.64 -6.39 7.55
CA ASP A 9 -15.51 -6.13 6.41
C ASP A 9 -14.72 -6.41 5.11
N PRO A 10 -15.10 -7.42 4.32
CA PRO A 10 -14.40 -7.78 3.11
C PRO A 10 -14.53 -6.77 1.96
N SER A 11 -15.33 -5.74 2.11
CA SER A 11 -15.43 -4.65 1.12
C SER A 11 -14.46 -3.50 1.40
N THR A 12 -13.75 -3.52 2.53
CA THR A 12 -12.80 -2.49 2.92
C THR A 12 -11.63 -2.43 1.94
N PRO A 13 -11.33 -1.28 1.32
CA PRO A 13 -10.13 -1.17 0.50
C PRO A 13 -8.87 -1.34 1.32
N VAL A 14 -7.85 -1.96 0.73
CA VAL A 14 -6.58 -2.24 1.38
C VAL A 14 -5.44 -1.71 0.51
N ILE A 15 -4.61 -0.86 1.07
CA ILE A 15 -3.40 -0.34 0.42
C ILE A 15 -2.21 -0.98 1.11
N MET A 16 -1.35 -1.61 0.32
CA MET A 16 -0.17 -2.32 0.81
C MET A 16 1.08 -1.68 0.23
N VAL A 17 2.02 -1.32 1.10
CA VAL A 17 3.28 -0.67 0.69
C VAL A 17 4.43 -1.53 1.20
N ALA A 18 5.23 -2.07 0.29
CA ALA A 18 6.30 -3.00 0.64
C ALA A 18 7.61 -2.68 -0.07
N THR A 19 8.72 -2.96 0.61
CA THR A 19 10.06 -2.92 0.04
C THR A 19 10.81 -4.20 0.42
N GLY A 20 11.67 -4.68 -0.48
CA GLY A 20 12.53 -5.83 -0.21
C GLY A 20 11.75 -7.05 0.25
N THR A 21 12.12 -7.60 1.40
CA THR A 21 11.51 -8.80 1.97
C THR A 21 10.09 -8.57 2.50
N GLY A 22 9.66 -7.31 2.61
CA GLY A 22 8.29 -6.95 3.00
C GLY A 22 7.21 -7.47 2.07
N ILE A 23 7.58 -7.93 0.87
CA ILE A 23 6.62 -8.49 -0.08
C ILE A 23 6.00 -9.81 0.42
N ALA A 24 6.72 -10.60 1.22
CA ALA A 24 6.23 -11.91 1.66
C ALA A 24 4.92 -11.83 2.47
N PRO A 25 4.81 -10.96 3.49
CA PRO A 25 3.53 -10.75 4.18
C PRO A 25 2.43 -10.22 3.25
N MET A 26 2.78 -9.32 2.35
CA MET A 26 1.81 -8.74 1.41
C MET A 26 1.30 -9.79 0.43
N ARG A 27 2.18 -10.69 -0.06
CA ARG A 27 1.77 -11.81 -0.90
C ARG A 27 0.76 -12.69 -0.18
N ALA A 28 0.99 -12.96 1.11
CA ALA A 28 0.06 -13.76 1.91
C ALA A 28 -1.33 -13.12 1.97
N TYR A 29 -1.41 -11.79 2.16
CA TYR A 29 -2.68 -11.07 2.13
C TYR A 29 -3.36 -11.15 0.77
N ILE A 30 -2.61 -10.93 -0.31
CA ILE A 30 -3.13 -10.98 -1.67
C ILE A 30 -3.70 -12.36 -1.98
N ARG A 31 -3.03 -13.42 -1.54
CA ARG A 31 -3.55 -14.78 -1.69
C ARG A 31 -4.86 -14.98 -0.91
N ARG A 32 -4.96 -14.44 0.28
CA ARG A 32 -6.18 -14.50 1.07
C ARG A 32 -7.34 -13.74 0.42
N PHE A 33 -7.04 -12.62 -0.22
CA PHE A 33 -8.07 -11.84 -0.92
C PHE A 33 -8.58 -12.54 -2.19
N PHE A 34 -7.71 -13.16 -2.97
CA PHE A 34 -8.01 -13.55 -4.34
C PHE A 34 -7.83 -15.03 -4.68
N VAL A 35 -7.07 -15.77 -3.92
CA VAL A 35 -6.71 -17.16 -4.24
C VAL A 35 -7.32 -18.16 -3.28
N GLU A 36 -7.22 -17.90 -1.98
CA GLU A 36 -7.72 -18.80 -0.94
C GLU A 36 -9.22 -18.65 -0.74
N ASP A 37 -9.89 -19.77 -0.47
CA ASP A 37 -11.30 -19.79 -0.11
C ASP A 37 -11.41 -19.70 1.41
N ILE A 38 -11.87 -18.56 1.89
CA ILE A 38 -12.05 -18.34 3.35
C ILE A 38 -13.54 -18.34 3.64
N PRO A 39 -14.03 -19.30 4.44
CA PRO A 39 -15.46 -19.39 4.78
C PRO A 39 -15.97 -18.07 5.37
N SER A 40 -17.12 -17.62 4.86
CA SER A 40 -17.82 -16.42 5.33
C SER A 40 -17.06 -15.11 5.15
N TRP A 41 -15.97 -15.13 4.36
CA TRP A 41 -15.20 -13.91 4.09
C TRP A 41 -14.76 -13.89 2.63
N ASN A 42 -15.49 -13.14 1.79
CA ASN A 42 -15.20 -13.02 0.36
C ASN A 42 -14.82 -11.57 0.05
N PHE A 43 -13.56 -11.34 -0.31
CA PHE A 43 -13.05 -9.99 -0.55
C PHE A 43 -13.67 -9.38 -1.80
N THR A 44 -14.30 -8.22 -1.64
CA THR A 44 -14.97 -7.48 -2.72
C THR A 44 -14.42 -6.07 -2.91
N GLY A 45 -13.50 -5.65 -2.06
CA GLY A 45 -12.91 -4.32 -2.11
C GLY A 45 -11.78 -4.20 -3.13
N LEU A 46 -11.10 -3.06 -3.08
CA LEU A 46 -9.87 -2.82 -3.84
C LEU A 46 -8.67 -3.22 -2.98
N ALA A 47 -7.76 -4.01 -3.54
CA ALA A 47 -6.45 -4.26 -2.97
C ALA A 47 -5.40 -3.61 -3.88
N TRP A 48 -4.64 -2.67 -3.35
CA TRP A 48 -3.65 -1.91 -4.10
C TRP A 48 -2.27 -2.11 -3.50
N LEU A 49 -1.39 -2.76 -4.26
CA LEU A 49 -0.01 -3.01 -3.85
C LEU A 49 0.92 -1.98 -4.48
N PHE A 50 1.73 -1.34 -3.65
CA PHE A 50 2.89 -0.55 -4.06
C PHE A 50 4.14 -1.33 -3.65
N MET A 51 5.02 -1.64 -4.59
CA MET A 51 6.23 -2.42 -4.33
C MET A 51 7.47 -1.68 -4.79
N GLY A 52 8.42 -1.46 -3.88
CA GLY A 52 9.69 -0.82 -4.20
C GLY A 52 10.81 -1.84 -4.33
N VAL A 53 11.47 -1.86 -5.48
CA VAL A 53 12.65 -2.69 -5.78
C VAL A 53 13.64 -1.89 -6.63
N ALA A 54 14.85 -2.43 -6.80
CA ALA A 54 15.88 -1.72 -7.56
C ALA A 54 15.57 -1.68 -9.06
N ASN A 55 15.16 -2.82 -9.64
CA ASN A 55 14.88 -2.94 -11.07
C ASN A 55 13.84 -4.03 -11.31
N SER A 56 13.41 -4.16 -12.56
CA SER A 56 12.38 -5.13 -12.95
C SER A 56 12.81 -6.59 -12.74
N ASP A 57 14.11 -6.88 -12.80
CA ASP A 57 14.61 -8.24 -12.55
C ASP A 57 14.53 -8.62 -11.07
N ALA A 58 14.40 -7.65 -10.18
CA ALA A 58 14.29 -7.88 -8.74
C ALA A 58 12.84 -8.04 -8.27
N THR A 59 11.85 -8.00 -9.16
CA THR A 59 10.45 -8.21 -8.79
C THR A 59 10.21 -9.68 -8.42
N LEU A 60 9.65 -9.90 -7.22
CA LEU A 60 9.28 -11.23 -6.76
C LEU A 60 7.78 -11.42 -6.93
N TYR A 61 7.37 -12.60 -7.38
CA TYR A 61 5.96 -12.98 -7.51
C TYR A 61 5.16 -12.15 -8.53
N ASP A 62 5.86 -11.44 -9.43
CA ASP A 62 5.17 -10.57 -10.40
C ASP A 62 4.21 -11.34 -11.28
N ASP A 63 4.56 -12.55 -11.69
CA ASP A 63 3.68 -13.40 -12.50
C ASP A 63 2.36 -13.68 -11.77
N GLU A 64 2.42 -13.96 -10.46
CA GLU A 64 1.24 -14.16 -9.63
C GLU A 64 0.40 -12.89 -9.57
N PHE A 65 1.05 -11.74 -9.37
CA PHE A 65 0.35 -10.46 -9.25
C PHE A 65 -0.31 -10.06 -10.56
N GLN A 66 0.37 -10.26 -11.70
CA GLN A 66 -0.21 -9.96 -13.01
C GLN A 66 -1.40 -10.87 -13.32
N GLU A 67 -1.34 -12.12 -12.90
CA GLU A 67 -2.48 -13.04 -13.03
C GLU A 67 -3.68 -12.55 -12.19
N CYS A 68 -3.43 -12.06 -10.98
CA CYS A 68 -4.49 -11.47 -10.13
C CYS A 68 -5.09 -10.21 -10.77
N VAL A 69 -4.26 -9.33 -11.33
CA VAL A 69 -4.74 -8.13 -12.04
C VAL A 69 -5.68 -8.54 -13.19
N LYS A 70 -5.28 -9.57 -13.92
CA LYS A 70 -6.02 -10.05 -15.08
C LYS A 70 -7.36 -10.71 -14.70
N ARG A 71 -7.36 -11.49 -13.61
CA ARG A 71 -8.55 -12.21 -13.14
C ARG A 71 -9.52 -11.34 -12.36
N PHE A 72 -9.03 -10.30 -11.71
CA PHE A 72 -9.82 -9.42 -10.85
C PHE A 72 -9.63 -7.95 -11.24
N PRO A 73 -9.98 -7.59 -12.50
CA PRO A 73 -9.82 -6.20 -12.95
C PRO A 73 -10.66 -5.25 -12.11
N GLY A 74 -10.05 -4.13 -11.72
CA GLY A 74 -10.70 -3.16 -10.84
C GLY A 74 -10.67 -3.52 -9.36
N GLN A 75 -10.29 -4.75 -8.99
CA GLN A 75 -10.17 -5.17 -7.59
C GLN A 75 -8.73 -5.31 -7.13
N PHE A 76 -7.81 -5.68 -8.01
CA PHE A 76 -6.39 -5.74 -7.69
C PHE A 76 -5.60 -4.80 -8.58
N ARG A 77 -4.71 -4.04 -7.97
CA ARG A 77 -3.81 -3.12 -8.66
C ARG A 77 -2.42 -3.23 -8.07
N VAL A 78 -1.39 -3.21 -8.91
CA VAL A 78 0.01 -3.18 -8.48
C VAL A 78 0.76 -2.08 -9.22
N ASP A 79 1.52 -1.30 -8.45
CA ASP A 79 2.40 -0.25 -8.98
C ASP A 79 3.80 -0.45 -8.39
N TYR A 80 4.81 -0.47 -9.27
CA TYR A 80 6.20 -0.66 -8.89
C TYR A 80 6.96 0.66 -8.86
N ALA A 81 7.78 0.84 -7.82
CA ALA A 81 8.83 1.84 -7.80
C ALA A 81 10.15 1.15 -8.11
N LEU A 82 10.73 1.44 -9.27
CA LEU A 82 11.96 0.82 -9.73
C LEU A 82 13.08 1.86 -9.65
N SER A 83 13.84 1.84 -8.56
CA SER A 83 14.78 2.93 -8.22
C SER A 83 15.92 3.10 -9.22
N ARG A 84 16.28 2.04 -9.95
CA ARG A 84 17.34 2.09 -10.98
C ARG A 84 16.82 2.27 -12.41
N GLU A 85 15.51 2.22 -12.61
CA GLU A 85 14.90 2.31 -13.95
C GLU A 85 13.97 3.51 -14.10
N GLN A 86 13.48 4.09 -13.00
CA GLN A 86 12.52 5.19 -13.03
C GLN A 86 13.08 6.40 -12.30
N ASN A 87 12.60 7.57 -12.68
CA ASN A 87 12.93 8.83 -12.00
C ASN A 87 11.67 9.42 -11.38
N ASN A 88 11.85 10.07 -10.20
CA ASN A 88 10.77 10.83 -9.58
C ASN A 88 10.62 12.21 -10.27
N LYS A 89 9.63 12.97 -9.87
CA LYS A 89 9.32 14.28 -10.47
C LYS A 89 10.45 15.31 -10.33
N LYS A 90 11.40 15.09 -9.41
CA LYS A 90 12.57 15.95 -9.19
C LYS A 90 13.81 15.49 -9.92
N GLY A 91 13.70 14.42 -10.72
CA GLY A 91 14.81 13.85 -11.48
C GLY A 91 15.70 12.89 -10.70
N GLY A 92 15.39 12.61 -9.43
CA GLY A 92 16.09 11.62 -8.62
C GLY A 92 15.55 10.20 -8.83
N LYS A 93 16.10 9.26 -8.08
CA LYS A 93 15.64 7.87 -8.14
C LYS A 93 14.21 7.72 -7.64
N MET A 94 13.45 6.84 -8.30
CA MET A 94 12.08 6.52 -7.88
C MET A 94 12.10 5.52 -6.73
N TYR A 95 11.92 6.00 -5.50
CA TYR A 95 11.71 5.15 -4.34
C TYR A 95 10.21 4.92 -4.10
N ILE A 96 9.89 4.01 -3.19
CA ILE A 96 8.50 3.64 -2.94
C ILE A 96 7.64 4.83 -2.50
N GLN A 97 8.17 5.70 -1.65
CA GLN A 97 7.45 6.89 -1.21
C GLN A 97 7.15 7.86 -2.35
N ASP A 98 8.04 7.93 -3.35
CA ASP A 98 7.83 8.76 -4.53
C ASP A 98 6.71 8.20 -5.41
N LYS A 99 6.64 6.87 -5.53
CA LYS A 99 5.59 6.21 -6.30
C LYS A 99 4.22 6.40 -5.64
N VAL A 100 4.15 6.27 -4.32
CA VAL A 100 2.90 6.51 -3.59
C VAL A 100 2.48 7.98 -3.73
N GLU A 101 3.44 8.90 -3.70
CA GLU A 101 3.16 10.33 -3.88
C GLU A 101 2.52 10.65 -5.23
N GLU A 102 2.86 9.91 -6.29
CA GLU A 102 2.21 10.10 -7.60
C GLU A 102 0.70 9.94 -7.52
N TYR A 103 0.21 9.14 -6.57
CA TYR A 103 -1.21 8.84 -6.38
C TYR A 103 -1.74 9.40 -5.06
N LYS A 104 -1.12 10.44 -4.54
CA LYS A 104 -1.40 10.98 -3.20
C LYS A 104 -2.89 11.29 -2.96
N ASP A 105 -3.56 11.85 -3.95
CA ASP A 105 -4.97 12.24 -3.79
C ASP A 105 -5.87 11.00 -3.73
N GLN A 106 -5.61 9.98 -4.57
CA GLN A 106 -6.36 8.73 -4.54
C GLN A 106 -6.13 7.98 -3.22
N VAL A 107 -4.87 7.92 -2.78
CA VAL A 107 -4.52 7.27 -1.50
C VAL A 107 -5.19 7.98 -0.34
N PHE A 108 -5.14 9.31 -0.32
CA PHE A 108 -5.79 10.10 0.73
C PHE A 108 -7.29 9.86 0.76
N ASP A 109 -7.95 9.91 -0.39
CA ASP A 109 -9.40 9.72 -0.47
C ASP A 109 -9.82 8.32 -0.01
N LEU A 110 -9.04 7.29 -0.35
CA LEU A 110 -9.29 5.94 0.13
C LEU A 110 -9.18 5.86 1.65
N LEU A 111 -8.10 6.42 2.22
CA LEU A 111 -7.90 6.44 3.68
C LEU A 111 -9.01 7.21 4.39
N ASP A 112 -9.39 8.36 3.85
CA ASP A 112 -10.46 9.18 4.42
C ASP A 112 -11.80 8.46 4.38
N GLY A 113 -11.98 7.58 3.40
CA GLY A 113 -13.17 6.74 3.24
C GLY A 113 -13.16 5.43 4.02
N GLY A 114 -12.10 5.16 4.80
CA GLY A 114 -12.05 3.97 5.66
C GLY A 114 -11.08 2.88 5.21
N ALA A 115 -10.32 3.07 4.14
CA ALA A 115 -9.33 2.10 3.69
C ALA A 115 -8.28 1.83 4.77
N ARG A 116 -7.74 0.62 4.77
CA ARG A 116 -6.60 0.27 5.63
C ARG A 116 -5.31 0.36 4.84
N MET A 117 -4.24 0.78 5.50
CA MET A 117 -2.91 0.89 4.90
C MET A 117 -1.90 0.10 5.72
N TYR A 118 -1.17 -0.78 5.04
CA TYR A 118 -0.17 -1.67 5.63
C TYR A 118 1.19 -1.35 5.04
N PHE A 119 2.19 -1.20 5.92
CA PHE A 119 3.60 -0.97 5.52
C PHE A 119 4.45 -2.13 6.00
N CYS A 120 5.30 -2.64 5.13
CA CYS A 120 6.23 -3.70 5.48
C CYS A 120 7.55 -3.54 4.72
N GLY A 121 8.67 -3.61 5.43
CA GLY A 121 10.00 -3.48 4.84
C GLY A 121 10.84 -2.41 5.51
N LEU A 122 11.62 -1.66 4.73
CA LEU A 122 12.57 -0.69 5.25
C LEU A 122 11.90 0.56 5.80
N LYS A 123 12.24 0.91 7.05
CA LYS A 123 11.67 2.09 7.73
C LYS A 123 11.98 3.42 7.04
N GLY A 124 13.01 3.47 6.20
CA GLY A 124 13.39 4.68 5.47
C GLY A 124 12.31 5.24 4.55
N MET A 125 11.29 4.44 4.19
CA MET A 125 10.17 4.95 3.39
C MET A 125 9.21 5.84 4.19
N MET A 126 9.15 5.66 5.50
CA MET A 126 8.12 6.31 6.32
C MET A 126 8.17 7.83 6.35
N PRO A 127 9.35 8.49 6.49
CA PRO A 127 9.37 9.96 6.47
C PRO A 127 8.75 10.58 5.22
N GLY A 128 9.02 10.00 4.05
CA GLY A 128 8.45 10.49 2.79
C GLY A 128 6.94 10.28 2.69
N ILE A 129 6.46 9.12 3.15
CA ILE A 129 5.02 8.82 3.19
C ILE A 129 4.29 9.80 4.12
N LEU A 130 4.83 10.00 5.33
CA LEU A 130 4.21 10.91 6.30
C LEU A 130 4.22 12.36 5.82
N SER A 131 5.34 12.79 5.21
CA SER A 131 5.44 14.14 4.64
C SER A 131 4.42 14.37 3.52
N MET A 132 4.21 13.38 2.68
CA MET A 132 3.22 13.42 1.61
C MET A 132 1.80 13.59 2.19
N LEU A 133 1.43 12.80 3.19
CA LEU A 133 0.11 12.89 3.82
C LEU A 133 -0.09 14.22 4.54
N GLU A 134 0.95 14.71 5.23
CA GLU A 134 0.91 16.03 5.86
C GLU A 134 0.67 17.13 4.84
N GLY A 135 1.32 17.05 3.68
CA GLY A 135 1.13 18.00 2.59
C GLY A 135 -0.30 18.02 2.06
N VAL A 136 -0.90 16.84 1.88
CA VAL A 136 -2.30 16.74 1.42
C VAL A 136 -3.25 17.32 2.47
N CYS A 137 -3.03 17.01 3.74
CA CYS A 137 -3.84 17.59 4.83
C CYS A 137 -3.75 19.12 4.83
N LYS A 138 -2.55 19.65 4.65
CA LYS A 138 -2.34 21.10 4.59
C LYS A 138 -3.10 21.74 3.43
N GLU A 139 -3.04 21.13 2.25
CA GLU A 139 -3.77 21.62 1.07
C GLU A 139 -5.29 21.63 1.31
N LYS A 140 -5.80 20.69 2.09
CA LYS A 140 -7.23 20.54 2.36
C LYS A 140 -7.70 21.27 3.63
N GLY A 141 -6.78 21.90 4.36
CA GLY A 141 -7.13 22.58 5.63
C GLY A 141 -7.47 21.60 6.75
N ILE A 142 -6.93 20.39 6.71
CA ILE A 142 -7.17 19.34 7.70
C ILE A 142 -5.99 19.30 8.68
N ASN A 143 -6.29 19.15 9.98
CA ASN A 143 -5.25 18.96 10.99
C ASN A 143 -4.63 17.57 10.83
N TYR A 144 -3.36 17.54 10.41
CA TYR A 144 -2.65 16.31 10.12
C TYR A 144 -2.53 15.38 11.34
N ASP A 145 -2.13 15.93 12.48
CA ASP A 145 -1.93 15.11 13.69
C ASP A 145 -3.21 14.43 14.14
N GLU A 146 -4.32 15.14 14.11
CA GLU A 146 -5.63 14.59 14.45
C GLU A 146 -6.08 13.56 13.42
N TRP A 147 -5.86 13.84 12.14
CA TRP A 147 -6.24 12.95 11.05
C TRP A 147 -5.47 11.62 11.14
N LEU A 148 -4.14 11.69 11.31
CA LEU A 148 -3.32 10.48 11.43
C LEU A 148 -3.68 9.69 12.68
N GLU A 149 -3.89 10.36 13.80
CA GLU A 149 -4.31 9.70 15.04
C GLU A 149 -5.66 9.00 14.87
N GLY A 150 -6.55 9.59 14.09
CA GLY A 150 -7.83 8.97 13.71
C GLY A 150 -7.64 7.68 12.92
N LEU A 151 -6.71 7.64 11.96
CA LEU A 151 -6.39 6.42 11.22
C LEU A 151 -5.90 5.32 12.18
N LYS A 152 -5.06 5.66 13.12
CA LYS A 152 -4.52 4.71 14.10
C LYS A 152 -5.64 4.18 14.99
N SER A 153 -6.49 5.07 15.50
CA SER A 153 -7.62 4.70 16.38
C SER A 153 -8.64 3.81 15.66
N ASN A 154 -8.85 4.04 14.37
CA ASN A 154 -9.79 3.29 13.56
C ASN A 154 -9.25 1.94 13.07
N GLY A 155 -7.99 1.61 13.39
CA GLY A 155 -7.36 0.38 12.90
C GLY A 155 -7.00 0.42 11.42
N GLN A 156 -6.82 1.61 10.85
CA GLN A 156 -6.53 1.80 9.42
C GLN A 156 -5.03 1.88 9.12
N TRP A 157 -4.17 1.99 10.13
CA TRP A 157 -2.75 2.30 9.96
C TRP A 157 -1.90 1.22 10.62
N HIS A 158 -1.19 0.43 9.81
CA HIS A 158 -0.40 -0.71 10.27
C HIS A 158 1.02 -0.63 9.74
N VAL A 159 2.01 -0.51 10.63
CA VAL A 159 3.41 -0.32 10.26
C VAL A 159 4.26 -1.45 10.84
N GLU A 160 4.88 -2.25 9.96
CA GLU A 160 5.86 -3.26 10.33
C GLU A 160 7.14 -3.02 9.53
N VAL A 161 7.94 -2.06 9.99
CA VAL A 161 9.18 -1.67 9.31
C VAL A 161 10.39 -1.86 10.21
N TYR A 162 11.56 -2.05 9.60
CA TYR A 162 12.82 -2.30 10.31
C TYR A 162 13.97 -1.46 9.77
#